data_306d9f40b0420cfda004e0482eaef404
#
_entry.id   306d9f40b0420cfda004e0482eaef404
#
_cell.length_a   1.000
_cell.length_b   1.000
_cell.length_c   1.000
_cell.angle_alpha   90.00
_cell.angle_beta   90.00
_cell.angle_gamma   90.00
#
_symmetry.space_group_name_H-M   'P 1'
#
loop_
_entity.id
_entity.type
_entity.pdbx_description
1 polymer ?
#
loop_
_entity_poly.entity_id
_entity_poly.type
_entity_poly.pdbx_seq_one_letter_code
_entity_poly.pdbx_strand_id
1 'polypeptide(L)'
;VRESIELIQGASEPFSLERFLEGSQTPVFFGSGVNNFGVEDVLNALVNWAPTPQPRDAGKRMVEPDEAKFSGFVFKIQANMDPKHRDRIAFFRVCSGEYQPGMKVFHVREGKEMKIPNALTFMANDRVLMTNAVAGDIIGIYNHGQLHIGDTLTQGEKLQFTGIPNFAPELFRAARSKDPFKAKQLQKGLQELGEEGAIQVFTGEFGNILLGAVGQLQFEIVAQRLADEYKVDALYESTDVSTARWLSFPDDKTKREFEAEQNARLATDVNGNEVYLATSIYNLETTMKHWPQVQFHTTREMNQVF
;
A
#
# COMPACT_ATOMS: atom_id res chain seq x y z
N VAL A 1 -18.90 -17.58 -32.39
CA VAL A 1 -18.06 -16.36 -32.14
C VAL A 1 -18.82 -15.12 -32.64
N ARG A 2 -19.26 -15.03 -33.92
CA ARG A 2 -19.98 -13.82 -34.39
C ARG A 2 -21.29 -13.58 -33.65
N GLU A 3 -22.11 -14.59 -33.43
CA GLU A 3 -23.34 -14.50 -32.64
C GLU A 3 -23.08 -14.08 -31.20
N SER A 4 -21.97 -14.55 -30.61
CA SER A 4 -21.59 -14.15 -29.25
C SER A 4 -21.14 -12.68 -29.20
N ILE A 5 -20.49 -12.18 -30.26
CA ILE A 5 -20.07 -10.77 -30.36
C ILE A 5 -21.29 -9.86 -30.51
N GLU A 6 -22.25 -10.26 -31.39
CA GLU A 6 -23.52 -9.53 -31.59
C GLU A 6 -24.34 -9.48 -30.29
N LEU A 7 -24.39 -10.57 -29.54
CA LEU A 7 -25.05 -10.64 -28.23
C LEU A 7 -24.38 -9.70 -27.22
N ILE A 8 -23.04 -9.70 -27.16
CA ILE A 8 -22.30 -8.81 -26.26
C ILE A 8 -22.50 -7.35 -26.66
N GLN A 9 -22.42 -7.03 -27.94
CA GLN A 9 -22.66 -5.66 -28.43
C GLN A 9 -24.09 -5.18 -28.18
N GLY A 10 -25.09 -6.08 -28.22
CA GLY A 10 -26.47 -5.74 -27.89
C GLY A 10 -26.78 -5.66 -26.40
N ALA A 11 -25.97 -6.30 -25.54
CA ALA A 11 -26.16 -6.36 -24.10
C ALA A 11 -25.27 -5.39 -23.32
N SER A 12 -24.17 -4.91 -23.93
CA SER A 12 -23.24 -3.98 -23.30
C SER A 12 -23.40 -2.56 -23.84
N GLU A 13 -23.10 -1.59 -23.01
CA GLU A 13 -23.06 -0.20 -23.44
C GLU A 13 -21.82 0.07 -24.30
N PRO A 14 -21.93 0.92 -25.35
CA PRO A 14 -20.77 1.28 -26.16
C PRO A 14 -19.70 1.98 -25.31
N PHE A 15 -18.44 1.85 -25.75
CA PHE A 15 -17.34 2.54 -25.09
C PHE A 15 -17.52 4.06 -25.12
N SER A 16 -17.33 4.70 -23.97
CA SER A 16 -17.32 6.14 -23.80
C SER A 16 -16.02 6.57 -23.13
N LEU A 17 -15.26 7.46 -23.78
CA LEU A 17 -14.04 8.02 -23.20
C LEU A 17 -14.32 8.76 -21.89
N GLU A 18 -15.44 9.50 -21.82
CA GLU A 18 -15.85 10.23 -20.62
C GLU A 18 -16.04 9.26 -19.44
N ARG A 19 -16.80 8.18 -19.63
CA ARG A 19 -17.07 7.16 -18.61
C ARG A 19 -15.79 6.39 -18.22
N PHE A 20 -14.87 6.20 -19.16
CA PHE A 20 -13.56 5.63 -18.86
C PHE A 20 -12.74 6.56 -17.96
N LEU A 21 -12.69 7.86 -18.27
CA LEU A 21 -11.98 8.86 -17.47
C LEU A 21 -12.60 9.07 -16.09
N GLU A 22 -13.92 8.92 -15.96
CA GLU A 22 -14.64 8.90 -14.68
C GLU A 22 -14.41 7.60 -13.86
N GLY A 23 -13.87 6.56 -14.48
CA GLY A 23 -13.67 5.24 -13.85
C GLY A 23 -14.93 4.38 -13.79
N SER A 24 -16.04 4.78 -14.43
CA SER A 24 -17.30 4.03 -14.47
C SER A 24 -17.34 2.97 -15.57
N GLN A 25 -16.38 2.99 -16.51
CA GLN A 25 -16.25 2.01 -17.59
C GLN A 25 -14.80 1.57 -17.76
N THR A 26 -14.57 0.27 -17.95
CA THR A 26 -13.24 -0.31 -18.18
C THR A 26 -13.19 -0.94 -19.58
N PRO A 27 -12.32 -0.46 -20.49
CA PRO A 27 -12.11 -1.09 -21.78
C PRO A 27 -11.32 -2.39 -21.62
N VAL A 28 -11.66 -3.40 -22.41
CA VAL A 28 -11.00 -4.70 -22.41
C VAL A 28 -10.38 -4.95 -23.77
N PHE A 29 -9.09 -5.29 -23.77
CA PHE A 29 -8.33 -5.65 -24.97
C PHE A 29 -7.90 -7.10 -24.90
N PHE A 30 -8.02 -7.81 -26.02
CA PHE A 30 -7.51 -9.17 -26.18
C PHE A 30 -6.19 -9.12 -26.93
N GLY A 31 -5.14 -9.68 -26.35
CA GLY A 31 -3.82 -9.63 -26.97
C GLY A 31 -2.90 -10.75 -26.54
N SER A 32 -1.79 -10.88 -27.24
CA SER A 32 -0.69 -11.80 -26.93
C SER A 32 0.63 -11.08 -27.11
N GLY A 33 1.33 -10.79 -26.02
CA GLY A 33 2.66 -10.17 -26.06
C GLY A 33 3.70 -11.03 -26.76
N VAL A 34 3.60 -12.36 -26.67
CA VAL A 34 4.51 -13.30 -27.33
C VAL A 34 4.35 -13.23 -28.86
N ASN A 35 3.13 -13.05 -29.35
CA ASN A 35 2.82 -13.03 -30.79
C ASN A 35 2.65 -11.60 -31.34
N ASN A 36 2.87 -10.57 -30.52
CA ASN A 36 2.63 -9.16 -30.85
C ASN A 36 1.21 -8.88 -31.41
N PHE A 37 0.22 -9.70 -30.98
CA PHE A 37 -1.17 -9.50 -31.36
C PHE A 37 -1.89 -8.58 -30.38
N GLY A 38 -2.62 -7.57 -30.88
CA GLY A 38 -3.40 -6.63 -30.06
C GLY A 38 -2.56 -5.64 -29.24
N VAL A 39 -1.23 -5.67 -29.30
CA VAL A 39 -0.33 -4.78 -28.55
C VAL A 39 -0.46 -3.34 -29.05
N GLU A 40 -0.56 -3.15 -30.36
CA GLU A 40 -0.75 -1.84 -30.98
C GLU A 40 -2.03 -1.16 -30.53
N ASP A 41 -3.13 -1.92 -30.39
CA ASP A 41 -4.42 -1.40 -29.93
C ASP A 41 -4.31 -0.84 -28.51
N VAL A 42 -3.62 -1.55 -27.60
CA VAL A 42 -3.36 -1.08 -26.24
C VAL A 42 -2.49 0.16 -26.22
N LEU A 43 -1.43 0.20 -27.04
CA LEU A 43 -0.56 1.38 -27.13
C LEU A 43 -1.31 2.60 -27.69
N ASN A 44 -2.12 2.42 -28.72
CA ASN A 44 -2.95 3.48 -29.28
C ASN A 44 -3.99 3.98 -28.27
N ALA A 45 -4.61 3.08 -27.50
CA ALA A 45 -5.51 3.46 -26.40
C ALA A 45 -4.79 4.28 -25.34
N LEU A 46 -3.58 3.86 -24.92
CA LEU A 46 -2.77 4.61 -23.95
C LEU A 46 -2.47 6.02 -24.46
N VAL A 47 -2.01 6.16 -25.72
CA VAL A 47 -1.66 7.46 -26.31
C VAL A 47 -2.87 8.39 -26.44
N ASN A 48 -4.04 7.83 -26.80
CA ASN A 48 -5.23 8.63 -27.10
C ASN A 48 -6.12 8.88 -25.89
N TRP A 49 -6.11 8.01 -24.87
CA TRP A 49 -7.07 8.04 -23.76
C TRP A 49 -6.44 8.33 -22.40
N ALA A 50 -5.12 8.14 -22.23
CA ALA A 50 -4.50 8.43 -20.95
C ALA A 50 -4.60 9.94 -20.63
N PRO A 51 -5.14 10.30 -19.44
CA PRO A 51 -5.24 11.71 -19.06
C PRO A 51 -3.87 12.27 -18.70
N THR A 52 -3.72 13.57 -18.82
CA THR A 52 -2.63 14.31 -18.18
C THR A 52 -2.72 14.16 -16.65
N PRO A 53 -1.66 14.48 -15.89
CA PRO A 53 -1.73 14.49 -14.43
C PRO A 53 -2.95 15.27 -13.94
N GLN A 54 -3.73 14.65 -13.05
CA GLN A 54 -4.96 15.22 -12.53
C GLN A 54 -4.73 15.78 -11.11
N PRO A 55 -5.56 16.76 -10.67
CA PRO A 55 -5.55 17.24 -9.30
C PRO A 55 -5.65 16.09 -8.30
N ARG A 56 -4.95 16.22 -7.16
CA ARG A 56 -4.93 15.20 -6.10
C ARG A 56 -5.50 15.74 -4.80
N ASP A 57 -6.36 14.96 -4.18
CA ASP A 57 -6.86 15.25 -2.84
C ASP A 57 -5.71 15.13 -1.82
N ALA A 58 -5.50 16.21 -1.09
CA ALA A 58 -4.52 16.30 -0.01
C ALA A 58 -5.19 16.56 1.36
N GLY A 59 -6.41 16.07 1.53
CA GLY A 59 -7.20 16.11 2.75
C GLY A 59 -7.78 17.48 3.07
N LYS A 60 -6.97 18.52 3.03
CA LYS A 60 -7.40 19.92 3.27
C LYS A 60 -7.82 20.65 2.01
N ARG A 61 -7.28 20.26 0.87
CA ARG A 61 -7.55 20.85 -0.44
C ARG A 61 -7.11 19.93 -1.57
N MET A 62 -7.59 20.22 -2.76
CA MET A 62 -7.00 19.66 -3.98
C MET A 62 -5.67 20.35 -4.26
N VAL A 63 -4.70 19.59 -4.74
CA VAL A 63 -3.40 20.06 -5.23
C VAL A 63 -3.40 19.95 -6.73
N GLU A 64 -3.20 21.09 -7.41
CA GLU A 64 -3.15 21.16 -8.86
C GLU A 64 -1.73 20.80 -9.38
N PRO A 65 -1.63 20.09 -10.51
CA PRO A 65 -0.33 19.68 -11.06
C PRO A 65 0.59 20.83 -11.47
N ASP A 66 0.04 22.00 -11.80
CA ASP A 66 0.76 23.19 -12.24
C ASP A 66 1.18 24.13 -11.09
N GLU A 67 0.90 23.76 -9.84
CA GLU A 67 1.38 24.54 -8.69
C GLU A 67 2.91 24.56 -8.64
N ALA A 68 3.47 25.75 -8.35
CA ALA A 68 4.92 25.95 -8.32
C ALA A 68 5.63 25.23 -7.16
N LYS A 69 4.93 24.99 -6.04
CA LYS A 69 5.50 24.33 -4.87
C LYS A 69 5.52 22.83 -5.06
N PHE A 70 6.69 22.23 -4.81
CA PHE A 70 6.85 20.77 -4.85
C PHE A 70 6.00 20.09 -3.78
N SER A 71 5.27 19.07 -4.21
CA SER A 71 4.57 18.15 -3.33
C SER A 71 4.40 16.78 -3.98
N GLY A 72 4.20 15.77 -3.15
CA GLY A 72 3.91 14.41 -3.60
C GLY A 72 3.91 13.43 -2.43
N PHE A 73 3.81 12.15 -2.75
CA PHE A 73 3.69 11.10 -1.75
C PHE A 73 4.39 9.79 -2.15
N VAL A 74 4.77 9.03 -1.15
CA VAL A 74 5.31 7.66 -1.30
C VAL A 74 4.13 6.71 -1.49
N PHE A 75 4.07 6.01 -2.61
CA PHE A 75 2.99 5.05 -2.88
C PHE A 75 3.45 3.58 -2.83
N LYS A 76 4.75 3.34 -2.85
CA LYS A 76 5.34 2.01 -2.80
C LYS A 76 6.72 2.06 -2.16
N ILE A 77 7.07 1.03 -1.41
CA ILE A 77 8.45 0.76 -0.98
C ILE A 77 8.84 -0.61 -1.53
N GLN A 78 10.04 -0.73 -2.02
CA GLN A 78 10.59 -2.01 -2.47
C GLN A 78 12.02 -2.15 -1.96
N ALA A 79 12.31 -3.24 -1.26
CA ALA A 79 13.65 -3.61 -0.84
C ALA A 79 14.29 -4.60 -1.81
N ASN A 80 15.63 -4.68 -1.72
CA ASN A 80 16.43 -5.72 -2.36
C ASN A 80 16.17 -5.87 -3.88
N MET A 81 15.94 -4.74 -4.57
CA MET A 81 15.79 -4.74 -6.03
C MET A 81 17.06 -5.25 -6.74
N ASP A 82 18.22 -5.01 -6.14
CA ASP A 82 19.49 -5.60 -6.54
C ASP A 82 19.91 -6.64 -5.50
N PRO A 83 20.02 -7.93 -5.88
CA PRO A 83 20.47 -9.00 -4.95
C PRO A 83 21.83 -8.75 -4.30
N LYS A 84 22.67 -7.91 -4.93
CA LYS A 84 24.01 -7.56 -4.44
C LYS A 84 23.99 -6.41 -3.42
N HIS A 85 22.92 -5.64 -3.39
CA HIS A 85 22.78 -4.47 -2.52
C HIS A 85 21.48 -4.57 -1.72
N ARG A 86 21.61 -4.54 -0.38
CA ARG A 86 20.45 -4.46 0.52
C ARG A 86 19.97 -3.01 0.58
N ASP A 87 19.37 -2.54 -0.51
CA ASP A 87 18.79 -1.22 -0.58
C ASP A 87 17.27 -1.27 -0.51
N ARG A 88 16.69 -0.21 0.00
CA ARG A 88 15.24 0.03 -0.03
C ARG A 88 15.01 1.32 -0.82
N ILE A 89 14.09 1.25 -1.76
CA ILE A 89 13.69 2.40 -2.57
C ILE A 89 12.24 2.74 -2.26
N ALA A 90 12.00 3.99 -1.88
CA ALA A 90 10.67 4.56 -1.80
C ALA A 90 10.32 5.16 -3.18
N PHE A 91 9.26 4.64 -3.79
CA PHE A 91 8.72 5.19 -5.02
C PHE A 91 7.77 6.33 -4.66
N PHE A 92 8.14 7.50 -5.13
CA PHE A 92 7.46 8.75 -4.82
C PHE A 92 6.82 9.32 -6.09
N ARG A 93 5.53 9.62 -6.04
CA ARG A 93 4.82 10.32 -7.11
C ARG A 93 4.86 11.82 -6.87
N VAL A 94 5.40 12.56 -7.81
CA VAL A 94 5.32 14.03 -7.83
C VAL A 94 3.90 14.45 -8.19
N CYS A 95 3.28 15.28 -7.36
CA CYS A 95 1.91 15.78 -7.56
C CYS A 95 1.88 17.23 -8.02
N SER A 96 2.86 18.04 -7.62
CA SER A 96 3.03 19.43 -8.04
C SER A 96 4.47 19.88 -7.96
N GLY A 97 4.78 21.00 -8.61
CA GLY A 97 6.11 21.59 -8.64
C GLY A 97 7.15 20.74 -9.35
N GLU A 98 8.41 21.03 -9.07
CA GLU A 98 9.55 20.37 -9.71
C GLU A 98 10.54 19.84 -8.67
N TYR A 99 10.97 18.59 -8.82
CA TYR A 99 12.07 18.01 -8.07
C TYR A 99 13.40 18.47 -8.63
N GLN A 100 14.33 18.83 -7.75
CA GLN A 100 15.73 19.07 -8.08
C GLN A 100 16.65 18.35 -7.09
N PRO A 101 17.80 17.80 -7.53
CA PRO A 101 18.73 17.10 -6.66
C PRO A 101 19.19 17.97 -5.48
N GLY A 102 19.12 17.39 -4.28
CA GLY A 102 19.53 18.06 -3.07
C GLY A 102 18.51 19.03 -2.47
N MET A 103 17.30 19.13 -3.02
CA MET A 103 16.25 19.99 -2.46
C MET A 103 15.87 19.59 -1.03
N LYS A 104 15.47 20.57 -0.24
CA LYS A 104 14.88 20.37 1.08
C LYS A 104 13.38 20.28 0.96
N VAL A 105 12.80 19.32 1.66
CA VAL A 105 11.37 19.10 1.74
C VAL A 105 10.94 18.92 3.18
N PHE A 106 9.68 19.22 3.47
CA PHE A 106 9.06 18.98 4.76
C PHE A 106 8.39 17.61 4.75
N HIS A 107 8.83 16.72 5.64
CA HIS A 107 8.22 15.41 5.86
C HIS A 107 7.04 15.57 6.83
N VAL A 108 5.84 15.46 6.31
CA VAL A 108 4.63 15.86 7.04
C VAL A 108 4.38 14.99 8.27
N ARG A 109 4.50 13.66 8.16
CA ARG A 109 4.32 12.73 9.29
C ARG A 109 5.34 12.97 10.41
N GLU A 110 6.61 13.16 10.06
CA GLU A 110 7.68 13.39 11.04
C GLU A 110 7.71 14.83 11.57
N GLY A 111 7.02 15.77 10.91
CA GLY A 111 6.98 17.16 11.30
C GLY A 111 8.34 17.89 11.17
N LYS A 112 9.24 17.39 10.32
CA LYS A 112 10.61 17.92 10.17
C LYS A 112 11.03 18.06 8.71
N GLU A 113 12.02 18.90 8.47
CA GLU A 113 12.68 18.98 7.17
C GLU A 113 13.59 17.77 6.92
N MET A 114 13.60 17.31 5.68
CA MET A 114 14.57 16.33 5.17
C MET A 114 15.12 16.80 3.82
N LYS A 115 16.25 16.21 3.42
CA LYS A 115 16.85 16.47 2.12
C LYS A 115 16.69 15.25 1.22
N ILE A 116 16.30 15.47 -0.04
CA ILE A 116 16.35 14.44 -1.07
C ILE A 116 17.65 14.64 -1.87
N PRO A 117 18.73 13.89 -1.54
CA PRO A 117 20.03 14.16 -2.16
C PRO A 117 20.03 13.84 -3.64
N ASN A 118 19.59 12.65 -4.00
CA ASN A 118 19.46 12.17 -5.37
C ASN A 118 18.18 11.34 -5.50
N ALA A 119 17.51 11.46 -6.62
CA ALA A 119 16.43 10.59 -7.01
C ALA A 119 16.83 9.74 -8.21
N LEU A 120 16.19 8.59 -8.33
CA LEU A 120 16.40 7.61 -9.37
C LEU A 120 15.18 7.52 -10.28
N THR A 121 15.41 7.26 -11.55
CA THR A 121 14.40 6.67 -12.44
C THR A 121 14.86 5.29 -12.89
N PHE A 122 13.93 4.48 -13.35
CA PHE A 122 14.16 3.11 -13.74
C PHE A 122 13.84 2.94 -15.22
N MET A 123 14.84 2.48 -15.99
CA MET A 123 14.68 2.07 -17.39
C MET A 123 14.96 0.57 -17.45
N ALA A 124 13.92 -0.24 -17.45
CA ALA A 124 14.02 -1.69 -17.26
C ALA A 124 14.78 -2.05 -15.97
N ASN A 125 15.97 -2.62 -16.06
CA ASN A 125 16.81 -2.96 -14.90
C ASN A 125 17.84 -1.88 -14.53
N ASP A 126 17.96 -0.84 -15.36
CA ASP A 126 18.96 0.19 -15.14
C ASP A 126 18.42 1.31 -14.24
N ARG A 127 19.28 1.78 -13.35
CA ARG A 127 19.02 2.91 -12.45
C ARG A 127 19.72 4.13 -12.98
N VAL A 128 18.97 5.17 -13.28
CA VAL A 128 19.50 6.42 -13.80
C VAL A 128 19.21 7.54 -12.79
N LEU A 129 20.22 8.37 -12.52
CA LEU A 129 20.03 9.54 -11.67
C LEU A 129 19.15 10.56 -12.40
N MET A 130 18.12 11.04 -11.72
CA MET A 130 17.25 12.10 -12.22
C MET A 130 17.83 13.48 -11.93
N THR A 131 17.82 14.33 -12.94
CA THR A 131 18.22 15.73 -12.82
C THR A 131 17.02 16.63 -12.48
N ASN A 132 15.82 16.26 -12.88
CA ASN A 132 14.57 16.92 -12.55
C ASN A 132 13.39 15.95 -12.70
N ALA A 133 12.26 16.24 -12.04
CA ALA A 133 10.99 15.57 -12.24
C ALA A 133 9.85 16.53 -11.95
N VAL A 134 8.77 16.39 -12.71
CA VAL A 134 7.58 17.26 -12.62
C VAL A 134 6.34 16.46 -12.21
N ALA A 135 5.22 17.16 -12.02
CA ALA A 135 3.95 16.51 -11.67
C ALA A 135 3.59 15.38 -12.64
N GLY A 136 3.26 14.21 -12.07
CA GLY A 136 3.00 12.99 -12.81
C GLY A 136 4.19 12.02 -12.86
N ASP A 137 5.41 12.50 -12.69
CA ASP A 137 6.60 11.66 -12.66
C ASP A 137 6.67 10.82 -11.39
N ILE A 138 7.34 9.67 -11.52
CA ILE A 138 7.66 8.77 -10.42
C ILE A 138 9.17 8.78 -10.24
N ILE A 139 9.61 9.10 -9.03
CA ILE A 139 11.02 9.08 -8.65
C ILE A 139 11.28 8.03 -7.57
N GLY A 140 12.44 7.40 -7.62
CA GLY A 140 12.93 6.50 -6.57
C GLY A 140 13.82 7.25 -5.59
N ILE A 141 13.50 7.20 -4.31
CA ILE A 141 14.28 7.82 -3.24
C ILE A 141 14.89 6.69 -2.39
N TYR A 142 16.20 6.72 -2.16
CA TYR A 142 16.84 5.78 -1.23
C TYR A 142 16.23 5.93 0.17
N ASN A 143 15.71 4.83 0.69
CA ASN A 143 15.01 4.80 1.97
C ASN A 143 15.79 3.97 3.01
N HIS A 144 16.32 4.61 4.02
CA HIS A 144 16.98 3.96 5.15
C HIS A 144 16.01 3.67 6.32
N GLY A 145 14.72 3.50 6.04
CA GLY A 145 13.68 3.25 7.03
C GLY A 145 12.97 4.51 7.53
N GLN A 146 13.21 5.67 6.92
CA GLN A 146 12.58 6.94 7.31
C GLN A 146 11.23 7.17 6.63
N LEU A 147 11.09 6.70 5.39
CA LEU A 147 9.88 6.88 4.58
C LEU A 147 9.00 5.63 4.67
N HIS A 148 7.70 5.86 4.85
CA HIS A 148 6.65 4.84 4.83
C HIS A 148 5.72 5.08 3.65
N ILE A 149 4.98 4.04 3.25
CA ILE A 149 3.93 4.18 2.23
C ILE A 149 2.89 5.18 2.74
N GLY A 150 2.48 6.12 1.88
CA GLY A 150 1.57 7.21 2.20
C GLY A 150 2.24 8.47 2.73
N ASP A 151 3.56 8.45 3.04
CA ASP A 151 4.26 9.65 3.49
C ASP A 151 4.21 10.75 2.45
N THR A 152 3.84 11.94 2.91
CA THR A 152 3.75 13.15 2.11
C THR A 152 4.98 14.03 2.33
N LEU A 153 5.61 14.45 1.24
CA LEU A 153 6.72 15.41 1.24
C LEU A 153 6.29 16.67 0.49
N THR A 154 6.55 17.84 1.07
CA THR A 154 6.14 19.14 0.52
C THR A 154 7.22 20.21 0.67
N GLN A 155 7.03 21.35 0.01
CA GLN A 155 7.80 22.57 0.30
C GLN A 155 7.11 23.41 1.39
N GLY A 156 6.96 22.82 2.61
CA GLY A 156 6.55 23.54 3.83
C GLY A 156 5.06 23.53 4.14
N GLU A 157 4.18 23.13 3.25
CA GLU A 157 2.75 23.02 3.51
C GLU A 157 2.43 21.67 4.18
N LYS A 158 1.57 21.68 5.21
CA LYS A 158 1.10 20.47 5.89
C LYS A 158 -0.09 19.86 5.15
N LEU A 159 0.19 19.11 4.11
CA LEU A 159 -0.76 18.35 3.30
C LEU A 159 -0.69 16.87 3.65
N GLN A 160 -1.77 16.13 3.39
CA GLN A 160 -1.82 14.67 3.53
C GLN A 160 -2.50 14.11 2.29
N PHE A 161 -1.72 13.59 1.35
CA PHE A 161 -2.29 12.91 0.19
C PHE A 161 -3.01 11.63 0.61
N THR A 162 -4.17 11.39 0.02
CA THR A 162 -5.03 10.24 0.23
C THR A 162 -5.09 9.35 -1.02
N GLY A 163 -5.77 8.19 -0.94
CA GLY A 163 -5.97 7.28 -2.07
C GLY A 163 -5.02 6.09 -2.11
N ILE A 164 -4.38 5.74 -0.98
CA ILE A 164 -3.65 4.47 -0.80
C ILE A 164 -4.28 3.71 0.37
N PRO A 165 -5.49 3.13 0.18
CA PRO A 165 -6.17 2.42 1.23
C PRO A 165 -5.52 1.05 1.50
N ASN A 166 -5.44 0.70 2.76
CA ASN A 166 -5.19 -0.65 3.23
C ASN A 166 -6.55 -1.33 3.46
N PHE A 167 -6.81 -2.44 2.78
CA PHE A 167 -8.05 -3.20 2.93
C PHE A 167 -7.86 -4.29 3.98
N ALA A 168 -8.92 -4.60 4.73
CA ALA A 168 -8.91 -5.75 5.62
C ALA A 168 -8.63 -7.04 4.81
N PRO A 169 -7.69 -7.88 5.27
CA PRO A 169 -7.34 -9.10 4.56
C PRO A 169 -8.47 -10.14 4.67
N GLU A 170 -8.48 -11.06 3.71
CA GLU A 170 -9.46 -12.15 3.63
C GLU A 170 -8.90 -13.49 4.13
N LEU A 171 -7.58 -13.65 4.08
CA LEU A 171 -6.89 -14.87 4.48
C LEU A 171 -5.90 -14.58 5.61
N PHE A 172 -5.88 -15.45 6.60
CA PHE A 172 -4.98 -15.31 7.75
C PHE A 172 -4.17 -16.58 8.00
N ARG A 173 -2.89 -16.41 8.41
CA ARG A 173 -1.99 -17.48 8.83
C ARG A 173 -1.12 -16.99 9.99
N ALA A 174 -0.95 -17.84 10.99
CA ALA A 174 0.06 -17.60 12.01
C ALA A 174 1.44 -17.94 11.44
N ALA A 175 2.44 -17.09 11.68
CA ALA A 175 3.79 -17.29 11.17
C ALA A 175 4.76 -17.65 12.29
N ARG A 176 5.51 -18.71 12.08
CA ARG A 176 6.60 -19.14 12.99
C ARG A 176 7.86 -19.47 12.23
N SER A 177 9.01 -19.33 12.85
CA SER A 177 10.25 -19.82 12.29
C SER A 177 10.34 -21.33 12.43
N LYS A 178 10.76 -22.02 11.37
CA LYS A 178 11.08 -23.43 11.41
C LYS A 178 12.23 -23.72 12.39
N ASP A 179 13.19 -22.80 12.46
CA ASP A 179 14.31 -22.83 13.41
C ASP A 179 14.06 -21.79 14.52
N PRO A 180 13.86 -22.22 15.79
CA PRO A 180 13.62 -21.31 16.90
C PRO A 180 14.71 -20.23 17.10
N PHE A 181 15.96 -20.53 16.74
CA PHE A 181 17.06 -19.57 16.85
C PHE A 181 16.95 -18.42 15.84
N LYS A 182 16.14 -18.57 14.80
CA LYS A 182 15.89 -17.55 13.77
C LYS A 182 14.61 -16.74 13.98
N ALA A 183 13.95 -16.85 15.14
CA ALA A 183 12.72 -16.12 15.43
C ALA A 183 12.86 -14.59 15.25
N LYS A 184 13.98 -14.02 15.69
CA LYS A 184 14.26 -12.57 15.50
C LYS A 184 14.44 -12.19 14.03
N GLN A 185 15.05 -13.06 13.22
CA GLN A 185 15.20 -12.84 11.78
C GLN A 185 13.85 -12.89 11.07
N LEU A 186 12.97 -13.83 11.47
CA LEU A 186 11.61 -13.92 10.98
C LEU A 186 10.85 -12.63 11.30
N GLN A 187 10.86 -12.20 12.56
CA GLN A 187 10.18 -10.98 12.99
C GLN A 187 10.65 -9.76 12.20
N LYS A 188 11.99 -9.59 12.07
CA LYS A 188 12.56 -8.51 11.27
C LYS A 188 12.14 -8.57 9.81
N GLY A 189 12.23 -9.76 9.17
CA GLY A 189 11.84 -9.94 7.78
C GLY A 189 10.36 -9.65 7.55
N LEU A 190 9.48 -10.13 8.43
CA LEU A 190 8.06 -9.87 8.33
C LEU A 190 7.71 -8.41 8.56
N GLN A 191 8.38 -7.75 9.52
CA GLN A 191 8.21 -6.30 9.73
C GLN A 191 8.56 -5.50 8.46
N GLU A 192 9.73 -5.76 7.87
CA GLU A 192 10.18 -5.07 6.66
C GLU A 192 9.29 -5.37 5.45
N LEU A 193 8.85 -6.62 5.26
CA LEU A 193 7.92 -7.01 4.19
C LEU A 193 6.51 -6.41 4.39
N GLY A 194 6.08 -6.25 5.64
CA GLY A 194 4.85 -5.55 5.98
C GLY A 194 4.92 -4.05 5.68
N GLU A 195 6.03 -3.40 6.02
CA GLU A 195 6.29 -1.98 5.70
C GLU A 195 6.36 -1.72 4.19
N GLU A 196 6.78 -2.73 3.40
CA GLU A 196 6.73 -2.68 1.93
C GLU A 196 5.33 -2.89 1.36
N GLY A 197 4.36 -3.31 2.18
CA GLY A 197 3.02 -3.68 1.74
C GLY A 197 2.94 -5.03 1.02
N ALA A 198 3.98 -5.87 1.09
CA ALA A 198 3.99 -7.20 0.48
C ALA A 198 2.96 -8.14 1.12
N ILE A 199 2.72 -7.96 2.41
CA ILE A 199 1.72 -8.69 3.20
C ILE A 199 1.34 -7.83 4.40
N GLN A 200 0.16 -8.03 4.97
CA GLN A 200 -0.20 -7.39 6.23
C GLN A 200 0.31 -8.23 7.40
N VAL A 201 0.91 -7.54 8.37
CA VAL A 201 1.49 -8.19 9.54
C VAL A 201 0.84 -7.61 10.78
N PHE A 202 0.30 -8.47 11.60
CA PHE A 202 -0.34 -8.14 12.86
C PHE A 202 0.42 -8.80 14.00
N THR A 203 0.81 -8.01 14.99
CA THR A 203 1.49 -8.51 16.19
C THR A 203 0.51 -8.48 17.35
N GLY A 204 0.12 -9.65 17.83
CA GLY A 204 -0.75 -9.82 18.98
C GLY A 204 -0.02 -9.69 20.31
N GLU A 205 -0.78 -9.77 21.40
CA GLU A 205 -0.23 -9.93 22.73
C GLU A 205 0.75 -11.10 22.77
N PHE A 206 1.78 -11.06 23.55
CA PHE A 206 2.85 -12.06 23.64
C PHE A 206 3.72 -12.23 22.37
N GLY A 207 3.64 -11.30 21.39
CA GLY A 207 4.51 -11.32 20.21
C GLY A 207 4.12 -12.36 19.15
N ASN A 208 2.92 -12.93 19.22
CA ASN A 208 2.41 -13.80 18.18
C ASN A 208 2.23 -13.01 16.87
N ILE A 209 2.78 -13.54 15.78
CA ILE A 209 2.71 -12.88 14.46
C ILE A 209 1.64 -13.55 13.62
N LEU A 210 0.67 -12.75 13.19
CA LEU A 210 -0.37 -13.14 12.25
C LEU A 210 -0.17 -12.40 10.93
N LEU A 211 -0.25 -13.13 9.84
CA LEU A 211 -0.19 -12.58 8.49
C LEU A 211 -1.59 -12.51 7.90
N GLY A 212 -1.88 -11.39 7.25
CA GLY A 212 -3.10 -11.18 6.50
C GLY A 212 -2.83 -10.94 5.02
N ALA A 213 -3.56 -11.61 4.15
CA ALA A 213 -3.42 -11.52 2.70
C ALA A 213 -4.78 -11.46 2.00
N VAL A 214 -4.80 -10.92 0.80
CA VAL A 214 -5.97 -10.96 -0.10
C VAL A 214 -6.00 -12.28 -0.88
N GLY A 215 -4.85 -12.89 -1.14
CA GLY A 215 -4.74 -14.13 -1.89
C GLY A 215 -3.63 -15.07 -1.39
N GLN A 216 -3.78 -16.36 -1.69
CA GLN A 216 -2.86 -17.41 -1.26
C GLN A 216 -1.42 -17.17 -1.74
N LEU A 217 -1.25 -16.67 -2.97
CA LEU A 217 0.06 -16.43 -3.59
C LEU A 217 0.94 -15.47 -2.77
N GLN A 218 0.33 -14.51 -2.05
CA GLN A 218 1.10 -13.60 -1.21
C GLN A 218 1.89 -14.32 -0.11
N PHE A 219 1.31 -15.36 0.50
CA PHE A 219 2.02 -16.17 1.50
C PHE A 219 3.21 -16.91 0.89
N GLU A 220 3.08 -17.44 -0.32
CA GLU A 220 4.13 -18.17 -1.02
C GLU A 220 5.30 -17.24 -1.39
N ILE A 221 4.98 -16.05 -1.95
CA ILE A 221 5.98 -15.03 -2.27
C ILE A 221 6.72 -14.58 -1.00
N VAL A 222 6.00 -14.33 0.09
CA VAL A 222 6.60 -13.90 1.36
C VAL A 222 7.48 -15.00 1.94
N ALA A 223 7.06 -16.27 1.88
CA ALA A 223 7.88 -17.39 2.33
C ALA A 223 9.19 -17.49 1.53
N GLN A 224 9.12 -17.37 0.21
CA GLN A 224 10.30 -17.36 -0.66
C GLN A 224 11.22 -16.19 -0.34
N ARG A 225 10.69 -14.97 -0.22
CA ARG A 225 11.48 -13.79 0.13
C ARG A 225 12.15 -13.91 1.50
N LEU A 226 11.46 -14.46 2.51
CA LEU A 226 12.04 -14.74 3.83
C LEU A 226 13.22 -15.70 3.74
N ALA A 227 13.11 -16.74 2.93
CA ALA A 227 14.19 -17.71 2.72
C ALA A 227 15.38 -17.07 1.96
N ASP A 228 15.09 -16.34 0.88
CA ASP A 228 16.12 -15.79 -0.01
C ASP A 228 16.84 -14.57 0.59
N GLU A 229 16.08 -13.63 1.18
CA GLU A 229 16.61 -12.35 1.65
C GLU A 229 17.04 -12.41 3.12
N TYR A 230 16.25 -13.08 3.96
CA TYR A 230 16.46 -13.12 5.43
C TYR A 230 17.04 -14.44 5.94
N LYS A 231 17.22 -15.45 5.05
CA LYS A 231 17.75 -16.77 5.40
C LYS A 231 16.97 -17.48 6.52
N VAL A 232 15.64 -17.29 6.52
CA VAL A 232 14.72 -17.91 7.47
C VAL A 232 13.57 -18.59 6.75
N ASP A 233 13.34 -19.87 7.09
CA ASP A 233 12.19 -20.63 6.62
C ASP A 233 11.01 -20.38 7.57
N ALA A 234 9.91 -19.86 7.02
CA ALA A 234 8.66 -19.66 7.74
C ALA A 234 7.76 -20.88 7.65
N LEU A 235 7.11 -21.20 8.77
CA LEU A 235 5.99 -22.13 8.84
C LEU A 235 4.71 -21.32 9.00
N TYR A 236 3.70 -21.64 8.19
CA TYR A 236 2.38 -21.04 8.26
C TYR A 236 1.39 -22.02 8.83
N GLU A 237 0.77 -21.63 9.94
CA GLU A 237 -0.23 -22.42 10.64
C GLU A 237 -1.61 -21.81 10.45
N SER A 238 -2.63 -22.64 10.49
CA SER A 238 -4.03 -22.16 10.49
C SER A 238 -4.34 -21.38 11.76
N THR A 239 -5.22 -20.40 11.65
CA THR A 239 -5.70 -19.57 12.74
C THR A 239 -7.22 -19.57 12.75
N ASP A 240 -7.80 -19.22 13.88
CA ASP A 240 -9.25 -19.03 14.04
C ASP A 240 -9.71 -17.63 13.58
N VAL A 241 -8.79 -16.75 13.20
CA VAL A 241 -9.12 -15.40 12.71
C VAL A 241 -9.69 -15.47 11.31
N SER A 242 -10.84 -14.83 11.12
CA SER A 242 -11.53 -14.75 9.83
C SER A 242 -11.59 -13.34 9.24
N THR A 243 -11.45 -12.31 10.06
CA THR A 243 -11.47 -10.91 9.59
C THR A 243 -10.77 -9.98 10.57
N ALA A 244 -10.31 -8.84 10.07
CA ALA A 244 -9.66 -7.78 10.84
C ALA A 244 -10.38 -6.45 10.67
N ARG A 245 -10.34 -5.59 11.70
CA ARG A 245 -10.86 -4.21 11.66
C ARG A 245 -9.91 -3.29 12.40
N TRP A 246 -9.53 -2.19 11.77
CA TRP A 246 -8.83 -1.11 12.47
C TRP A 246 -9.79 -0.39 13.40
N LEU A 247 -9.28 0.02 14.57
CA LEU A 247 -10.10 0.63 15.61
C LEU A 247 -9.85 2.12 15.70
N SER A 248 -10.90 2.88 15.98
CA SER A 248 -10.79 4.23 16.51
C SER A 248 -11.72 4.42 17.69
N PHE A 249 -11.23 5.17 18.69
CA PHE A 249 -11.89 5.36 19.98
C PHE A 249 -12.25 6.83 20.18
N PRO A 250 -13.40 7.12 20.80
CA PRO A 250 -13.79 8.50 21.07
C PRO A 250 -12.93 9.16 22.16
N ASP A 251 -12.39 8.35 23.08
CA ASP A 251 -11.55 8.80 24.20
C ASP A 251 -10.70 7.67 24.80
N ASP A 252 -9.68 8.04 25.57
CA ASP A 252 -8.75 7.10 26.21
C ASP A 252 -9.40 6.18 27.25
N LYS A 253 -10.51 6.56 27.83
CA LYS A 253 -11.23 5.73 28.80
C LYS A 253 -11.89 4.56 28.10
N THR A 254 -12.65 4.84 27.05
CA THR A 254 -13.28 3.82 26.21
C THR A 254 -12.25 2.87 25.63
N LYS A 255 -11.10 3.41 25.19
CA LYS A 255 -9.98 2.61 24.70
C LYS A 255 -9.50 1.60 25.75
N ARG A 256 -9.18 2.04 26.95
CA ARG A 256 -8.69 1.17 28.04
C ARG A 256 -9.70 0.10 28.45
N GLU A 257 -10.98 0.46 28.52
CA GLU A 257 -12.05 -0.47 28.85
C GLU A 257 -12.19 -1.56 27.77
N PHE A 258 -12.14 -1.17 26.50
CA PHE A 258 -12.16 -2.08 25.37
C PHE A 258 -10.94 -3.01 25.34
N GLU A 259 -9.74 -2.46 25.51
CA GLU A 259 -8.48 -3.21 25.58
C GLU A 259 -8.53 -4.25 26.72
N ALA A 260 -9.02 -3.88 27.89
CA ALA A 260 -9.12 -4.78 29.05
C ALA A 260 -10.05 -5.97 28.79
N GLU A 261 -11.17 -5.74 28.07
CA GLU A 261 -12.14 -6.79 27.76
C GLU A 261 -11.75 -7.65 26.56
N GLN A 262 -11.20 -7.03 25.50
CA GLN A 262 -10.95 -7.66 24.22
C GLN A 262 -9.47 -8.00 23.96
N ASN A 263 -8.61 -7.94 24.97
CA ASN A 263 -7.15 -8.08 24.88
C ASN A 263 -6.70 -9.25 23.98
N ALA A 264 -7.30 -10.42 24.17
CA ALA A 264 -6.96 -11.64 23.40
C ALA A 264 -7.27 -11.54 21.90
N ARG A 265 -8.01 -10.52 21.46
CA ARG A 265 -8.40 -10.26 20.06
C ARG A 265 -7.74 -9.00 19.49
N LEU A 266 -6.90 -8.35 20.26
CA LEU A 266 -6.20 -7.16 19.83
C LEU A 266 -4.82 -7.51 19.27
N ALA A 267 -4.45 -6.76 18.26
CA ALA A 267 -3.12 -6.78 17.66
C ALA A 267 -2.75 -5.38 17.17
N THR A 268 -1.50 -5.18 16.84
CA THR A 268 -1.02 -3.97 16.17
C THR A 268 -0.51 -4.31 14.78
N ASP A 269 -0.79 -3.45 13.80
CA ASP A 269 -0.18 -3.54 12.48
C ASP A 269 1.27 -3.01 12.50
N VAL A 270 1.98 -3.09 11.36
CA VAL A 270 3.38 -2.63 11.23
C VAL A 270 3.58 -1.15 11.51
N ASN A 271 2.53 -0.35 11.46
CA ASN A 271 2.56 1.09 11.74
C ASN A 271 2.14 1.41 13.18
N GLY A 272 1.89 0.40 14.01
CA GLY A 272 1.49 0.55 15.41
C GLY A 272 0.00 0.85 15.62
N ASN A 273 -0.83 0.61 14.61
CA ASN A 273 -2.28 0.84 14.71
C ASN A 273 -3.00 -0.36 15.29
N GLU A 274 -3.98 -0.09 16.13
CA GLU A 274 -4.77 -1.12 16.77
C GLU A 274 -5.76 -1.78 15.81
N VAL A 275 -5.79 -3.10 15.90
CA VAL A 275 -6.59 -3.97 15.03
C VAL A 275 -7.34 -4.98 15.89
N TYR A 276 -8.64 -5.09 15.69
CA TYR A 276 -9.47 -6.15 16.24
C TYR A 276 -9.49 -7.35 15.28
N LEU A 277 -9.14 -8.52 15.79
CA LEU A 277 -9.08 -9.78 15.04
C LEU A 277 -10.28 -10.65 15.42
N ALA A 278 -11.29 -10.70 14.56
CA ALA A 278 -12.49 -11.47 14.80
C ALA A 278 -12.41 -12.90 14.27
N THR A 279 -12.97 -13.84 15.01
CA THR A 279 -13.03 -15.26 14.62
C THR A 279 -14.15 -15.55 13.61
N SER A 280 -15.16 -14.68 13.55
CA SER A 280 -16.27 -14.76 12.62
C SER A 280 -16.93 -13.41 12.44
N ILE A 281 -17.71 -13.25 11.38
CA ILE A 281 -18.56 -12.07 11.19
C ILE A 281 -19.55 -11.90 12.35
N TYR A 282 -20.12 -13.00 12.84
CA TYR A 282 -21.02 -12.96 13.98
C TYR A 282 -20.33 -12.43 15.25
N ASN A 283 -19.10 -12.88 15.53
CA ASN A 283 -18.30 -12.37 16.64
C ASN A 283 -18.04 -10.86 16.49
N LEU A 284 -17.66 -10.42 15.29
CA LEU A 284 -17.47 -9.01 15.00
C LEU A 284 -18.74 -8.18 15.26
N GLU A 285 -19.87 -8.59 14.69
CA GLU A 285 -21.15 -7.88 14.86
C GLU A 285 -21.60 -7.83 16.32
N THR A 286 -21.36 -8.89 17.08
CA THR A 286 -21.67 -8.92 18.51
C THR A 286 -20.82 -7.92 19.28
N THR A 287 -19.52 -7.88 19.00
CA THR A 287 -18.61 -6.90 19.63
C THR A 287 -18.98 -5.47 19.24
N MET A 288 -19.30 -5.20 17.98
CA MET A 288 -19.76 -3.88 17.52
C MET A 288 -21.05 -3.43 18.22
N LYS A 289 -21.99 -4.34 18.45
CA LYS A 289 -23.23 -4.03 19.20
C LYS A 289 -22.96 -3.75 20.68
N HIS A 290 -22.00 -4.44 21.28
CA HIS A 290 -21.61 -4.24 22.67
C HIS A 290 -20.83 -2.93 22.87
N TRP A 291 -20.06 -2.53 21.85
CA TRP A 291 -19.22 -1.33 21.85
C TRP A 291 -19.63 -0.34 20.75
N PRO A 292 -20.84 0.23 20.78
CA PRO A 292 -21.35 1.09 19.70
C PRO A 292 -20.58 2.41 19.57
N GLN A 293 -19.82 2.81 20.59
CA GLN A 293 -18.97 4.01 20.59
C GLN A 293 -17.61 3.77 19.92
N VAL A 294 -17.18 2.51 19.73
CA VAL A 294 -15.93 2.15 19.03
C VAL A 294 -16.21 2.02 17.54
N GLN A 295 -15.37 2.60 16.72
CA GLN A 295 -15.50 2.47 15.27
C GLN A 295 -14.59 1.35 14.75
N PHE A 296 -15.15 0.49 13.91
CA PHE A 296 -14.49 -0.65 13.30
C PHE A 296 -14.38 -0.44 11.78
N HIS A 297 -13.17 -0.15 11.31
CA HIS A 297 -12.94 0.23 9.91
C HIS A 297 -12.51 -0.98 9.07
N THR A 298 -13.12 -1.14 7.90
CA THR A 298 -12.74 -2.18 6.90
C THR A 298 -11.55 -1.75 6.05
N THR A 299 -11.34 -0.44 5.95
CA THR A 299 -10.26 0.18 5.18
C THR A 299 -9.58 1.23 6.04
N ARG A 300 -8.32 1.49 5.74
CA ARG A 300 -7.54 2.53 6.37
C ARG A 300 -6.61 3.15 5.35
N GLU A 301 -6.52 4.48 5.32
CA GLU A 301 -5.43 5.16 4.63
C GLU A 301 -4.09 4.86 5.33
N MET A 302 -3.03 4.62 4.55
CA MET A 302 -1.74 4.15 5.09
C MET A 302 -1.15 5.03 6.19
N ASN A 303 -1.42 6.34 6.18
CA ASN A 303 -0.94 7.32 7.15
C ASN A 303 -2.05 8.05 7.91
N GLN A 304 -3.22 7.48 8.00
CA GLN A 304 -4.30 8.05 8.79
C GLN A 304 -4.04 7.78 10.28
N VAL A 305 -3.87 8.85 11.04
CA VAL A 305 -3.91 8.81 12.51
C VAL A 305 -5.36 9.07 12.91
N PHE A 306 -5.97 8.08 13.56
CA PHE A 306 -7.33 8.22 14.08
C PHE A 306 -7.33 8.98 15.40
#